data_88c344f0537e48bbb6356a5e12b2c3db
#
_entry.id   88c344f0537e48bbb6356a5e12b2c3db
#
_cell.length_a   1.000
_cell.length_b   1.000
_cell.length_c   1.000
_cell.angle_alpha   90.00
_cell.angle_beta   90.00
_cell.angle_gamma   90.00
#
_symmetry.space_group_name_H-M   'P 1'
#
loop_
_entity.id
_entity.type
_entity.pdbx_description
1 polymer ?
#
loop_
_entity_poly.entity_id
_entity_poly.type
_entity_poly.pdbx_seq_one_letter_code
_entity_poly.pdbx_strand_id
1 'polypeptide(L)'
;MQDVFTPWLGYGPENAARKEENADCRKKKQSETAAACRKEEQTTENNSAGKGKCTGSRTREEEERIKENGQLTLGGEMKGRIHLLSVIGEIEGHENLSGSMKTTKYEHILPELARVEDDKEIEGVLVLINTVGGDVSCGLALAEMLASLSKPSVSLVIGDSHSIGVPLAVATDYSFIVPTGTMMIHPVRMTGMVIGAVQTYDYFEMIQDRILSFVSSHSGISYEDLKGLMHNTKMLTKDLGTVLVGKAAVEQGLINEVGGIREALGKLYEMIDK
;
A
#
# COMPACT_ATOMS: atom_id res chain seq x y z
N MET A 1 11.88 -51.67 -6.96
CA MET A 1 11.40 -50.38 -6.49
C MET A 1 10.65 -49.79 -7.64
N GLN A 2 9.32 -49.82 -7.56
CA GLN A 2 8.43 -49.54 -8.69
C GLN A 2 7.95 -48.09 -8.65
N ASP A 3 8.11 -47.45 -9.78
CA ASP A 3 7.57 -46.12 -10.09
C ASP A 3 6.04 -46.13 -10.03
N VAL A 4 5.46 -45.18 -9.30
CA VAL A 4 4.02 -44.91 -9.37
C VAL A 4 3.85 -43.51 -9.98
N PHE A 5 3.81 -43.49 -11.30
CA PHE A 5 3.32 -42.34 -12.07
C PHE A 5 1.79 -42.44 -12.12
N THR A 6 1.09 -41.49 -11.53
CA THR A 6 -0.35 -41.29 -11.76
C THR A 6 -0.55 -40.17 -12.78
N PRO A 7 -1.23 -40.46 -13.92
CA PRO A 7 -1.49 -39.43 -14.92
C PRO A 7 -2.68 -38.56 -14.52
N TRP A 8 -2.54 -37.28 -14.74
CA TRP A 8 -3.64 -36.32 -14.72
C TRP A 8 -4.64 -36.63 -15.83
N LEU A 9 -5.83 -37.01 -15.45
CA LEU A 9 -6.98 -37.19 -16.36
C LEU A 9 -8.06 -36.15 -16.04
N GLY A 10 -8.51 -35.48 -17.06
CA GLY A 10 -9.90 -35.14 -17.21
C GLY A 10 -10.26 -33.66 -17.44
N TYR A 11 -10.06 -33.20 -18.66
CA TYR A 11 -10.93 -32.16 -19.22
C TYR A 11 -12.13 -32.89 -19.87
N GLY A 12 -13.25 -32.95 -19.18
CA GLY A 12 -14.51 -33.45 -19.70
C GLY A 12 -15.30 -32.40 -20.51
N PRO A 13 -16.16 -32.80 -21.44
CA PRO A 13 -16.92 -31.90 -22.31
C PRO A 13 -17.94 -30.99 -21.61
N GLU A 14 -18.19 -31.18 -20.32
CA GLU A 14 -19.12 -30.36 -19.52
C GLU A 14 -18.64 -28.91 -19.27
N ASN A 15 -17.34 -28.63 -19.44
CA ASN A 15 -16.80 -27.29 -19.28
C ASN A 15 -16.99 -26.38 -20.52
N ALA A 16 -17.29 -26.91 -21.68
CA ALA A 16 -17.55 -26.13 -22.89
C ALA A 16 -18.95 -25.49 -22.85
N ALA A 17 -19.96 -26.25 -22.45
CA ALA A 17 -21.34 -25.76 -22.34
C ALA A 17 -21.50 -24.62 -21.28
N ARG A 18 -20.81 -24.73 -20.16
CA ARG A 18 -20.81 -23.68 -19.13
C ARG A 18 -20.14 -22.37 -19.57
N LYS A 19 -19.18 -22.40 -20.50
CA LYS A 19 -18.56 -21.20 -21.05
C LYS A 19 -19.47 -20.46 -22.01
N GLU A 20 -20.28 -21.17 -22.80
CA GLU A 20 -21.23 -20.56 -23.74
C GLU A 20 -22.41 -19.91 -23.00
N GLU A 21 -22.95 -20.54 -21.96
CA GLU A 21 -24.03 -19.99 -21.14
C GLU A 21 -23.61 -18.70 -20.40
N ASN A 22 -22.37 -18.65 -19.89
CA ASN A 22 -21.82 -17.47 -19.25
C ASN A 22 -21.51 -16.32 -20.23
N ALA A 23 -21.19 -16.63 -21.49
CA ALA A 23 -20.95 -15.62 -22.52
C ALA A 23 -22.25 -14.96 -22.96
N ASP A 24 -23.34 -15.71 -23.04
CA ASP A 24 -24.65 -15.19 -23.44
C ASP A 24 -25.30 -14.35 -22.33
N CYS A 25 -25.13 -14.75 -21.08
CA CYS A 25 -25.55 -13.95 -19.92
C CYS A 25 -24.81 -12.60 -19.80
N ARG A 26 -23.53 -12.55 -20.16
CA ARG A 26 -22.75 -11.28 -20.20
C ARG A 26 -23.20 -10.34 -21.32
N LYS A 27 -23.51 -10.87 -22.50
CA LYS A 27 -24.03 -10.07 -23.63
C LYS A 27 -25.40 -9.47 -23.32
N LYS A 28 -26.27 -10.22 -22.66
CA LYS A 28 -27.59 -9.73 -22.24
C LYS A 28 -27.52 -8.61 -21.21
N LYS A 29 -26.65 -8.74 -20.20
CA LYS A 29 -26.41 -7.65 -19.20
C LYS A 29 -25.82 -6.39 -19.84
N GLN A 30 -24.92 -6.51 -20.81
CA GLN A 30 -24.33 -5.35 -21.48
C GLN A 30 -25.38 -4.62 -22.38
N SER A 31 -26.34 -5.33 -22.99
CA SER A 31 -27.39 -4.68 -23.78
C SER A 31 -28.44 -3.96 -22.91
N GLU A 32 -28.73 -4.48 -21.72
CA GLU A 32 -29.65 -3.85 -20.77
C GLU A 32 -29.05 -2.59 -20.13
N THR A 33 -27.75 -2.60 -19.84
CA THR A 33 -27.03 -1.42 -19.30
C THR A 33 -26.93 -0.29 -20.34
N ALA A 34 -26.70 -0.62 -21.62
CA ALA A 34 -26.66 0.35 -22.71
C ALA A 34 -28.03 0.97 -23.02
N ALA A 35 -29.14 0.24 -22.81
CA ALA A 35 -30.49 0.74 -22.98
C ALA A 35 -30.95 1.65 -21.82
N ALA A 36 -30.46 1.39 -20.59
CA ALA A 36 -30.71 2.24 -19.43
C ALA A 36 -29.99 3.59 -19.56
N CYS A 37 -28.71 3.58 -20.00
CA CYS A 37 -27.91 4.79 -20.18
C CYS A 37 -28.49 5.76 -21.22
N ARG A 38 -29.11 5.25 -22.31
CA ARG A 38 -29.75 6.08 -23.34
C ARG A 38 -31.06 6.73 -22.89
N LYS A 39 -31.70 6.24 -21.84
CA LYS A 39 -32.93 6.85 -21.30
C LYS A 39 -32.64 8.01 -20.33
N GLU A 40 -31.46 8.03 -19.71
CA GLU A 40 -31.05 9.12 -18.82
C GLU A 40 -30.51 10.34 -19.58
N GLU A 41 -29.94 10.16 -20.77
CA GLU A 41 -29.45 11.30 -21.59
C GLU A 41 -30.57 12.17 -22.20
N GLN A 42 -31.81 11.70 -22.27
CA GLN A 42 -32.94 12.47 -22.85
C GLN A 42 -33.71 13.32 -21.84
N THR A 43 -33.37 13.29 -20.54
CA THR A 43 -34.08 14.05 -19.50
C THR A 43 -33.32 15.25 -18.95
N THR A 44 -32.11 15.58 -19.44
CA THR A 44 -31.27 16.65 -18.89
C THR A 44 -31.18 17.93 -19.72
N GLU A 45 -31.98 18.10 -20.78
CA GLU A 45 -31.92 19.33 -21.61
C GLU A 45 -32.92 20.44 -21.24
N ASN A 46 -33.54 20.45 -20.08
CA ASN A 46 -34.35 21.59 -19.67
C ASN A 46 -34.23 21.87 -18.18
N ASN A 47 -33.21 22.61 -17.77
CA ASN A 47 -33.31 23.59 -16.68
C ASN A 47 -32.00 24.39 -16.54
N SER A 48 -31.89 25.47 -17.26
CA SER A 48 -30.87 26.50 -17.03
C SER A 48 -31.53 27.67 -16.29
N ALA A 49 -31.37 27.75 -15.00
CA ALA A 49 -31.26 28.99 -14.21
C ALA A 49 -31.20 28.69 -12.70
N GLY A 50 -30.07 28.96 -12.08
CA GLY A 50 -29.97 28.90 -10.62
C GLY A 50 -28.51 28.81 -10.17
N LYS A 51 -27.83 29.96 -10.08
CA LYS A 51 -26.50 30.06 -9.51
C LYS A 51 -26.52 29.65 -8.02
N GLY A 52 -25.90 28.52 -7.69
CA GLY A 52 -25.49 28.16 -6.35
C GLY A 52 -24.17 27.43 -6.47
N LYS A 53 -23.04 28.10 -6.16
CA LYS A 53 -21.74 27.46 -6.04
C LYS A 53 -21.79 26.47 -4.86
N CYS A 54 -22.06 25.20 -5.14
CA CYS A 54 -21.72 24.11 -4.20
C CYS A 54 -20.24 23.80 -4.38
N THR A 55 -19.42 24.35 -3.49
CA THR A 55 -18.03 23.96 -3.29
C THR A 55 -17.99 22.53 -2.79
N GLY A 56 -17.41 21.61 -3.56
CA GLY A 56 -16.97 20.31 -3.06
C GLY A 56 -17.61 19.06 -3.63
N SER A 57 -18.15 19.06 -4.86
CA SER A 57 -18.47 17.77 -5.50
C SER A 57 -17.20 17.16 -6.09
N ARG A 58 -16.84 15.96 -5.61
CA ARG A 58 -15.78 15.14 -6.21
C ARG A 58 -16.10 14.85 -7.67
N THR A 59 -15.06 14.82 -8.50
CA THR A 59 -15.23 14.36 -9.88
C THR A 59 -15.43 12.85 -9.89
N ARG A 60 -16.09 12.31 -10.92
CA ARG A 60 -16.28 10.87 -11.09
C ARG A 60 -14.94 10.12 -11.14
N GLU A 61 -13.93 10.72 -11.75
CA GLU A 61 -12.57 10.19 -11.83
C GLU A 61 -11.89 10.10 -10.46
N GLU A 62 -12.09 11.10 -9.59
CA GLU A 62 -11.59 11.06 -8.21
C GLU A 62 -12.27 9.96 -7.39
N GLU A 63 -13.57 9.76 -7.56
CA GLU A 63 -14.29 8.67 -6.89
C GLU A 63 -13.83 7.29 -7.36
N GLU A 64 -13.53 7.12 -8.63
CA GLU A 64 -12.98 5.88 -9.19
C GLU A 64 -11.57 5.62 -8.65
N ARG A 65 -10.69 6.62 -8.63
CA ARG A 65 -9.34 6.49 -8.03
C ARG A 65 -9.37 6.13 -6.56
N ILE A 66 -10.28 6.71 -5.78
CA ILE A 66 -10.45 6.35 -4.37
C ILE A 66 -10.91 4.89 -4.22
N LYS A 67 -11.85 4.45 -5.06
CA LYS A 67 -12.39 3.09 -5.02
C LYS A 67 -11.38 2.03 -5.45
N GLU A 68 -10.59 2.31 -6.46
CA GLU A 68 -9.65 1.36 -7.05
C GLU A 68 -8.31 1.32 -6.29
N ASN A 69 -7.77 2.46 -5.92
CA ASN A 69 -6.40 2.58 -5.43
C ASN A 69 -6.26 3.29 -4.07
N GLY A 70 -7.36 3.81 -3.50
CA GLY A 70 -7.32 4.57 -2.26
C GLY A 70 -6.57 5.91 -2.37
N GLN A 71 -6.52 6.51 -3.57
CA GLN A 71 -5.74 7.71 -3.85
C GLN A 71 -6.65 8.92 -4.03
N LEU A 72 -6.19 10.07 -3.55
CA LEU A 72 -6.89 11.34 -3.64
C LEU A 72 -5.90 12.49 -3.72
N THR A 73 -6.21 13.52 -4.50
CA THR A 73 -5.49 14.80 -4.43
C THR A 73 -6.23 15.75 -3.50
N LEU A 74 -5.54 16.23 -2.48
CA LEU A 74 -6.03 17.20 -1.51
C LEU A 74 -5.51 18.59 -1.89
N GLY A 75 -6.33 19.60 -1.73
CA GLY A 75 -5.93 20.99 -1.94
C GLY A 75 -7.11 21.83 -2.38
N GLY A 76 -7.12 23.10 -1.97
CA GLY A 76 -8.04 24.14 -2.40
C GLY A 76 -7.26 25.29 -3.08
N GLU A 77 -7.97 26.31 -3.55
CA GLU A 77 -7.42 27.45 -4.32
C GLU A 77 -6.28 28.24 -3.61
N MET A 78 -6.00 27.96 -2.31
CA MET A 78 -5.04 28.72 -1.49
C MET A 78 -3.98 27.87 -0.78
N LYS A 79 -3.89 26.55 -1.04
CA LYS A 79 -2.86 25.67 -0.48
C LYS A 79 -2.41 24.66 -1.52
N GLY A 80 -1.13 24.30 -1.47
CA GLY A 80 -0.50 23.36 -2.38
C GLY A 80 -1.27 22.04 -2.52
N ARG A 81 -1.19 21.45 -3.69
CA ARG A 81 -1.83 20.15 -3.96
C ARG A 81 -1.05 19.02 -3.33
N ILE A 82 -1.68 18.33 -2.41
CA ILE A 82 -1.12 17.15 -1.76
C ILE A 82 -1.70 15.90 -2.41
N HIS A 83 -0.83 15.01 -2.86
CA HIS A 83 -1.24 13.67 -3.28
C HIS A 83 -1.35 12.76 -2.06
N LEU A 84 -2.54 12.18 -1.84
CA LEU A 84 -2.80 11.19 -0.81
C LEU A 84 -2.62 9.79 -1.39
N LEU A 85 -1.64 9.07 -0.88
CA LEU A 85 -1.37 7.67 -1.21
C LEU A 85 -1.77 6.77 -0.05
N SER A 86 -2.49 5.69 -0.31
CA SER A 86 -2.89 4.72 0.73
C SER A 86 -2.21 3.37 0.53
N VAL A 87 -1.55 2.86 1.57
CA VAL A 87 -1.00 1.51 1.65
C VAL A 87 -1.82 0.74 2.68
N ILE A 88 -2.78 -0.04 2.21
CA ILE A 88 -3.77 -0.70 3.06
C ILE A 88 -3.88 -2.19 2.73
N GLY A 89 -3.86 -3.03 3.77
CA GLY A 89 -3.92 -4.49 3.63
C GLY A 89 -2.55 -5.10 3.34
N GLU A 90 -2.53 -6.28 2.75
CA GLU A 90 -1.30 -7.00 2.43
C GLU A 90 -0.64 -6.42 1.17
N ILE A 91 0.68 -6.29 1.16
CA ILE A 91 1.45 -5.86 -0.01
C ILE A 91 1.60 -7.06 -0.93
N GLU A 92 0.93 -7.02 -2.09
CA GLU A 92 1.02 -8.07 -3.09
C GLU A 92 2.41 -8.09 -3.73
N GLY A 93 2.88 -9.32 -4.01
CA GLY A 93 4.10 -9.57 -4.77
C GLY A 93 3.82 -9.78 -6.26
N HIS A 94 4.59 -10.70 -6.87
CA HIS A 94 4.43 -11.06 -8.28
C HIS A 94 3.24 -12.01 -8.54
N GLU A 95 2.58 -12.48 -7.49
CA GLU A 95 1.38 -13.31 -7.57
C GLU A 95 0.17 -12.55 -7.06
N ASN A 96 -0.96 -12.65 -7.77
CA ASN A 96 -2.20 -12.05 -7.32
C ASN A 96 -2.77 -12.82 -6.13
N LEU A 97 -3.03 -12.12 -5.03
CA LEU A 97 -3.72 -12.68 -3.89
C LEU A 97 -5.23 -12.88 -4.17
N SER A 98 -5.90 -13.61 -3.29
CA SER A 98 -7.34 -13.85 -3.42
C SER A 98 -8.12 -12.54 -3.47
N GLY A 99 -9.07 -12.40 -4.38
CA GLY A 99 -9.92 -11.21 -4.53
C GLY A 99 -10.82 -10.89 -3.31
N SER A 100 -10.82 -11.75 -2.28
CA SER A 100 -11.47 -11.50 -0.99
C SER A 100 -10.57 -10.78 0.03
N MET A 101 -9.26 -10.67 -0.23
CA MET A 101 -8.30 -10.00 0.64
C MET A 101 -8.21 -8.51 0.30
N LYS A 102 -7.95 -7.70 1.32
CA LYS A 102 -7.56 -6.30 1.10
C LYS A 102 -6.07 -6.26 0.86
N THR A 103 -5.68 -5.71 -0.29
CA THR A 103 -4.30 -5.71 -0.74
C THR A 103 -3.89 -4.37 -1.32
N THR A 104 -2.60 -4.10 -1.24
CA THR A 104 -1.93 -3.00 -1.94
C THR A 104 -1.12 -3.60 -3.07
N LYS A 105 -1.45 -3.24 -4.31
CA LYS A 105 -0.77 -3.70 -5.52
C LYS A 105 0.36 -2.74 -5.88
N TYR A 106 1.60 -3.22 -5.72
CA TYR A 106 2.77 -2.37 -5.97
C TYR A 106 2.87 -1.86 -7.41
N GLU A 107 2.43 -2.66 -8.38
CA GLU A 107 2.40 -2.29 -9.81
C GLU A 107 1.40 -1.16 -10.12
N HIS A 108 0.44 -0.88 -9.25
CA HIS A 108 -0.45 0.28 -9.37
C HIS A 108 0.15 1.53 -8.72
N ILE A 109 0.95 1.36 -7.66
CA ILE A 109 1.54 2.47 -6.92
C ILE A 109 2.77 3.02 -7.61
N LEU A 110 3.64 2.17 -8.18
CA LEU A 110 4.87 2.63 -8.83
C LEU A 110 4.64 3.65 -9.96
N PRO A 111 3.71 3.41 -10.92
CA PRO A 111 3.41 4.39 -11.95
C PRO A 111 2.79 5.68 -11.39
N GLU A 112 2.02 5.56 -10.30
CA GLU A 112 1.42 6.73 -9.65
C GLU A 112 2.49 7.60 -8.96
N LEU A 113 3.47 7.00 -8.29
CA LEU A 113 4.61 7.73 -7.72
C LEU A 113 5.45 8.42 -8.81
N ALA A 114 5.67 7.76 -9.94
CA ALA A 114 6.34 8.37 -11.09
C ALA A 114 5.55 9.57 -11.64
N ARG A 115 4.22 9.44 -11.75
CA ARG A 115 3.34 10.54 -12.14
C ARG A 115 3.38 11.70 -11.13
N VAL A 116 3.36 11.39 -9.85
CA VAL A 116 3.47 12.38 -8.78
C VAL A 116 4.77 13.14 -8.85
N GLU A 117 5.89 12.47 -9.14
CA GLU A 117 7.19 13.14 -9.30
C GLU A 117 7.22 14.09 -10.50
N ASP A 118 6.63 13.70 -11.63
CA ASP A 118 6.62 14.50 -12.87
C ASP A 118 5.59 15.65 -12.86
N ASP A 119 4.50 15.52 -12.09
CA ASP A 119 3.38 16.48 -12.07
C ASP A 119 3.74 17.72 -11.23
N LYS A 120 3.96 18.85 -11.89
CA LYS A 120 4.34 20.13 -11.26
C LYS A 120 3.24 20.74 -10.38
N GLU A 121 2.00 20.29 -10.52
CA GLU A 121 0.88 20.76 -9.73
C GLU A 121 0.80 20.06 -8.36
N ILE A 122 1.49 18.93 -8.19
CA ILE A 122 1.59 18.23 -6.92
C ILE A 122 2.82 18.74 -6.17
N GLU A 123 2.61 19.25 -4.98
CA GLU A 123 3.64 19.90 -4.16
C GLU A 123 4.11 19.04 -2.98
N GLY A 124 3.35 18.00 -2.64
CA GLY A 124 3.72 17.10 -1.56
C GLY A 124 2.93 15.80 -1.56
N VAL A 125 3.41 14.82 -0.80
CA VAL A 125 2.84 13.47 -0.68
C VAL A 125 2.52 13.13 0.76
N LEU A 126 1.28 12.70 1.01
CA LEU A 126 0.88 12.12 2.29
C LEU A 126 0.60 10.63 2.11
N VAL A 127 1.34 9.79 2.82
CA VAL A 127 1.20 8.32 2.76
C VAL A 127 0.45 7.82 3.99
N LEU A 128 -0.76 7.29 3.80
CA LEU A 128 -1.51 6.60 4.87
C LEU A 128 -1.15 5.12 4.90
N ILE A 129 -0.79 4.61 6.08
CA ILE A 129 -0.31 3.24 6.24
C ILE A 129 -1.18 2.48 7.24
N ASN A 130 -1.72 1.35 6.77
CA ASN A 130 -2.38 0.34 7.60
C ASN A 130 -2.18 -1.04 6.95
N THR A 131 -1.00 -1.63 7.15
CA THR A 131 -0.59 -2.86 6.48
C THR A 131 0.00 -3.88 7.44
N VAL A 132 -0.29 -5.13 7.19
CA VAL A 132 0.33 -6.28 7.87
C VAL A 132 1.69 -6.66 7.28
N GLY A 133 2.13 -5.97 6.23
CA GLY A 133 3.29 -6.31 5.42
C GLY A 133 2.91 -7.11 4.18
N GLY A 134 3.80 -7.98 3.71
CA GLY A 134 3.59 -8.81 2.52
C GLY A 134 4.90 -9.15 1.82
N ASP A 135 4.93 -9.08 0.49
CA ASP A 135 6.13 -9.38 -0.31
C ASP A 135 7.27 -8.39 -0.03
N VAL A 136 8.42 -8.93 0.34
CA VAL A 136 9.59 -8.13 0.76
C VAL A 136 10.17 -7.35 -0.40
N SER A 137 10.30 -7.95 -1.58
CA SER A 137 10.92 -7.31 -2.73
C SER A 137 10.08 -6.16 -3.26
N CYS A 138 8.76 -6.37 -3.32
CA CYS A 138 7.80 -5.36 -3.77
C CYS A 138 7.66 -4.23 -2.75
N GLY A 139 7.63 -4.55 -1.44
CA GLY A 139 7.59 -3.54 -0.39
C GLY A 139 8.86 -2.69 -0.34
N LEU A 140 10.06 -3.28 -0.51
CA LEU A 140 11.31 -2.51 -0.63
C LEU A 140 11.31 -1.63 -1.89
N ALA A 141 10.80 -2.14 -3.03
CA ALA A 141 10.72 -1.32 -4.24
C ALA A 141 9.83 -0.08 -4.04
N LEU A 142 8.70 -0.24 -3.34
CA LEU A 142 7.84 0.90 -2.97
C LEU A 142 8.55 1.86 -2.01
N ALA A 143 9.27 1.35 -1.01
CA ALA A 143 9.99 2.17 -0.04
C ALA A 143 11.12 2.98 -0.70
N GLU A 144 11.91 2.36 -1.57
CA GLU A 144 12.95 3.05 -2.36
C GLU A 144 12.36 4.12 -3.30
N MET A 145 11.22 3.81 -3.92
CA MET A 145 10.54 4.78 -4.79
C MET A 145 10.03 5.99 -4.01
N LEU A 146 9.44 5.77 -2.81
CA LEU A 146 9.02 6.84 -1.91
C LEU A 146 10.20 7.69 -1.43
N ALA A 147 11.30 7.05 -1.00
CA ALA A 147 12.48 7.73 -0.50
C ALA A 147 13.22 8.52 -1.60
N SER A 148 13.00 8.19 -2.87
CA SER A 148 13.62 8.87 -4.01
C SER A 148 12.83 10.08 -4.54
N LEU A 149 11.64 10.36 -4.01
CA LEU A 149 10.85 11.52 -4.42
C LEU A 149 11.56 12.83 -4.07
N SER A 150 11.52 13.79 -4.99
CA SER A 150 12.05 15.14 -4.75
C SER A 150 11.07 16.04 -3.99
N LYS A 151 9.82 15.61 -3.87
CA LYS A 151 8.74 16.37 -3.23
C LYS A 151 8.64 16.06 -1.74
N PRO A 152 8.33 17.06 -0.91
CA PRO A 152 8.06 16.85 0.51
C PRO A 152 7.07 15.70 0.73
N SER A 153 7.43 14.80 1.62
CA SER A 153 6.65 13.59 1.89
C SER A 153 6.48 13.33 3.39
N VAL A 154 5.27 12.93 3.77
CA VAL A 154 4.95 12.58 5.17
C VAL A 154 4.21 11.26 5.19
N SER A 155 4.61 10.35 6.06
CA SER A 155 3.85 9.12 6.36
C SER A 155 3.04 9.26 7.63
N LEU A 156 1.88 8.60 7.66
CA LEU A 156 1.02 8.47 8.83
C LEU A 156 0.58 7.02 9.01
N VAL A 157 1.11 6.36 10.03
CA VAL A 157 0.66 5.03 10.46
C VAL A 157 -0.64 5.19 11.25
N ILE A 158 -1.78 4.81 10.63
CA ILE A 158 -3.12 4.94 11.20
C ILE A 158 -3.63 3.68 11.91
N GLY A 159 -2.91 2.58 11.79
CA GLY A 159 -3.20 1.28 12.40
C GLY A 159 -1.90 0.48 12.48
N ASP A 160 -1.75 -0.49 11.62
CA ASP A 160 -0.59 -1.36 11.60
C ASP A 160 0.44 -0.92 10.53
N SER A 161 1.71 -1.02 10.87
CA SER A 161 2.84 -0.96 9.93
C SER A 161 3.79 -2.10 10.27
N HIS A 162 3.43 -3.31 9.84
CA HIS A 162 4.11 -4.54 10.23
C HIS A 162 5.04 -5.04 9.13
N SER A 163 6.12 -5.72 9.55
CA SER A 163 7.03 -6.41 8.64
C SER A 163 7.60 -5.44 7.59
N ILE A 164 7.39 -5.72 6.31
CA ILE A 164 7.84 -4.86 5.21
C ILE A 164 7.06 -3.52 5.14
N GLY A 165 6.04 -3.33 5.93
CA GLY A 165 5.39 -2.03 6.14
C GLY A 165 6.29 -1.04 6.90
N VAL A 166 7.23 -1.52 7.73
CA VAL A 166 8.14 -0.66 8.51
C VAL A 166 9.03 0.20 7.60
N PRO A 167 9.72 -0.34 6.58
CA PRO A 167 10.43 0.46 5.60
C PRO A 167 9.56 1.55 4.94
N LEU A 168 8.30 1.24 4.59
CA LEU A 168 7.38 2.22 3.99
C LEU A 168 7.06 3.40 4.93
N ALA A 169 6.94 3.12 6.23
CA ALA A 169 6.66 4.17 7.22
C ALA A 169 7.82 5.14 7.40
N VAL A 170 9.06 4.68 7.23
CA VAL A 170 10.27 5.50 7.42
C VAL A 170 10.84 6.05 6.09
N ALA A 171 10.27 5.68 4.95
CA ALA A 171 10.74 6.08 3.63
C ALA A 171 10.45 7.55 3.28
N THR A 172 9.61 8.23 4.04
CA THR A 172 9.24 9.64 3.82
C THR A 172 10.11 10.59 4.64
N ASP A 173 10.15 11.86 4.25
CA ASP A 173 10.95 12.87 4.95
C ASP A 173 10.54 13.09 6.41
N TYR A 174 9.27 12.84 6.74
CA TYR A 174 8.76 12.89 8.10
C TYR A 174 7.67 11.84 8.35
N SER A 175 7.63 11.29 9.55
CA SER A 175 6.73 10.18 9.88
C SER A 175 5.94 10.39 11.16
N PHE A 176 4.66 10.03 11.11
CA PHE A 176 3.76 10.02 12.26
C PHE A 176 3.17 8.65 12.52
N ILE A 177 2.85 8.38 13.78
CA ILE A 177 2.05 7.22 14.19
C ILE A 177 0.95 7.67 15.14
N VAL A 178 -0.27 7.15 14.98
CA VAL A 178 -1.34 7.40 15.94
C VAL A 178 -1.06 6.71 17.29
N PRO A 179 -1.62 7.17 18.42
CA PRO A 179 -1.32 6.60 19.74
C PRO A 179 -1.54 5.09 19.86
N THR A 180 -2.51 4.55 19.11
CA THR A 180 -2.85 3.12 19.09
C THR A 180 -2.23 2.36 17.92
N GLY A 181 -1.51 3.05 17.05
CA GLY A 181 -0.83 2.43 15.91
C GLY A 181 0.28 1.50 16.36
N THR A 182 0.54 0.46 15.58
CA THR A 182 1.54 -0.56 15.92
C THR A 182 2.57 -0.74 14.80
N MET A 183 3.81 -1.00 15.19
CA MET A 183 4.88 -1.41 14.29
C MET A 183 5.42 -2.75 14.77
N MET A 184 5.52 -3.72 13.86
CA MET A 184 6.06 -5.04 14.17
C MET A 184 7.31 -5.31 13.36
N ILE A 185 8.42 -5.48 14.06
CA ILE A 185 9.72 -5.85 13.52
C ILE A 185 9.98 -7.33 13.84
N HIS A 186 10.15 -8.16 12.80
CA HIS A 186 10.39 -9.59 12.93
C HIS A 186 11.33 -10.10 11.82
N PRO A 187 11.99 -11.27 12.01
CA PRO A 187 12.83 -11.88 10.99
C PRO A 187 12.03 -12.20 9.70
N VAL A 188 12.71 -12.19 8.57
CA VAL A 188 12.13 -12.59 7.29
C VAL A 188 11.66 -14.03 7.35
N ARG A 189 10.47 -14.29 6.82
CA ARG A 189 9.89 -15.64 6.68
C ARG A 189 9.85 -16.02 5.22
N MET A 190 10.09 -17.25 4.94
CA MET A 190 9.94 -17.83 3.60
C MET A 190 9.37 -19.24 3.71
N THR A 191 8.52 -19.61 2.79
CA THR A 191 8.03 -20.98 2.61
C THR A 191 8.51 -21.50 1.27
N GLY A 192 8.94 -22.75 1.21
CA GLY A 192 9.39 -23.34 -0.04
C GLY A 192 10.37 -24.47 0.12
N MET A 193 10.87 -24.98 -1.01
CA MET A 193 11.91 -26.01 -1.04
C MET A 193 13.28 -25.40 -0.75
N VAL A 194 14.01 -25.98 0.18
CA VAL A 194 15.38 -25.58 0.51
C VAL A 194 16.37 -26.39 -0.35
N ILE A 195 17.11 -25.68 -1.21
CA ILE A 195 18.19 -26.26 -2.02
C ILE A 195 19.52 -25.72 -1.48
N GLY A 196 20.18 -26.48 -0.61
CA GLY A 196 21.40 -26.07 0.04
C GLY A 196 21.18 -25.19 1.29
N ALA A 197 21.43 -25.74 2.46
CA ALA A 197 21.14 -25.09 3.74
C ALA A 197 21.94 -23.79 3.95
N VAL A 198 23.26 -23.82 3.63
CA VAL A 198 24.15 -22.65 3.80
C VAL A 198 23.72 -21.52 2.88
N GLN A 199 23.52 -21.78 1.60
CA GLN A 199 23.13 -20.78 0.61
C GLN A 199 21.74 -20.16 0.93
N THR A 200 20.82 -20.95 1.47
CA THR A 200 19.53 -20.45 1.92
C THR A 200 19.69 -19.54 3.13
N TYR A 201 20.54 -19.89 4.08
CA TYR A 201 20.83 -19.06 5.24
C TYR A 201 21.46 -17.71 4.82
N ASP A 202 22.49 -17.74 3.98
CA ASP A 202 23.15 -16.55 3.46
C ASP A 202 22.18 -15.63 2.71
N TYR A 203 21.24 -16.22 1.96
CA TYR A 203 20.20 -15.48 1.26
C TYR A 203 19.22 -14.80 2.22
N PHE A 204 18.81 -15.47 3.29
CA PHE A 204 17.98 -14.86 4.33
C PHE A 204 18.69 -13.70 5.03
N GLU A 205 19.96 -13.89 5.41
CA GLU A 205 20.75 -12.82 6.02
C GLU A 205 20.86 -11.61 5.09
N MET A 206 21.13 -11.83 3.81
CA MET A 206 21.18 -10.76 2.81
C MET A 206 19.87 -9.97 2.72
N ILE A 207 18.72 -10.66 2.73
CA ILE A 207 17.41 -9.98 2.67
C ILE A 207 17.17 -9.17 3.96
N GLN A 208 17.45 -9.75 5.13
CA GLN A 208 17.30 -9.05 6.41
C GLN A 208 18.22 -7.84 6.48
N ASP A 209 19.46 -7.96 6.01
CA ASP A 209 20.43 -6.88 5.97
C ASP A 209 19.95 -5.69 5.11
N ARG A 210 19.33 -5.96 3.96
CA ARG A 210 18.73 -4.92 3.12
C ARG A 210 17.63 -4.16 3.86
N ILE A 211 16.75 -4.85 4.57
CA ILE A 211 15.68 -4.24 5.36
C ILE A 211 16.26 -3.40 6.50
N LEU A 212 17.18 -3.98 7.28
CA LEU A 212 17.79 -3.31 8.42
C LEU A 212 18.58 -2.07 7.98
N SER A 213 19.34 -2.17 6.89
CA SER A 213 20.10 -1.07 6.32
C SER A 213 19.21 0.05 5.84
N PHE A 214 18.12 -0.27 5.12
CA PHE A 214 17.15 0.72 4.66
C PHE A 214 16.51 1.46 5.84
N VAL A 215 15.96 0.72 6.81
CA VAL A 215 15.27 1.33 7.96
C VAL A 215 16.22 2.19 8.81
N SER A 216 17.42 1.71 9.10
CA SER A 216 18.40 2.46 9.89
C SER A 216 18.91 3.72 9.17
N SER A 217 18.96 3.73 7.84
CA SER A 217 19.38 4.91 7.07
C SER A 217 18.27 5.96 6.92
N HIS A 218 17.00 5.58 7.11
CA HIS A 218 15.84 6.47 6.97
C HIS A 218 15.13 6.77 8.30
N SER A 219 15.74 6.42 9.43
CA SER A 219 15.17 6.67 10.77
C SER A 219 16.27 6.99 11.80
N GLY A 220 15.88 7.26 13.01
CA GLY A 220 16.83 7.56 14.11
C GLY A 220 17.33 6.30 14.86
N ILE A 221 16.84 5.09 14.53
CA ILE A 221 17.27 3.86 15.19
C ILE A 221 18.58 3.34 14.60
N SER A 222 19.49 2.86 15.45
CA SER A 222 20.70 2.22 14.95
C SER A 222 20.43 0.86 14.32
N TYR A 223 21.30 0.43 13.40
CA TYR A 223 21.23 -0.92 12.80
C TYR A 223 21.24 -2.03 13.87
N GLU A 224 22.09 -1.91 14.88
CA GLU A 224 22.24 -2.93 15.95
C GLU A 224 21.01 -2.97 16.88
N ASP A 225 20.44 -1.82 17.23
CA ASP A 225 19.22 -1.77 18.04
C ASP A 225 18.03 -2.36 17.26
N LEU A 226 17.90 -2.02 15.97
CA LEU A 226 16.86 -2.56 15.10
C LEU A 226 17.00 -4.09 14.94
N LYS A 227 18.23 -4.58 14.75
CA LYS A 227 18.53 -6.02 14.71
C LYS A 227 18.18 -6.69 16.04
N GLY A 228 18.45 -6.03 17.16
CA GLY A 228 18.05 -6.48 18.49
C GLY A 228 16.52 -6.61 18.65
N LEU A 229 15.75 -5.64 18.15
CA LEU A 229 14.29 -5.69 18.12
C LEU A 229 13.76 -6.83 17.24
N MET A 230 14.40 -7.06 16.09
CA MET A 230 14.03 -8.12 15.15
C MET A 230 14.18 -9.52 15.76
N HIS A 231 15.22 -9.76 16.54
CA HIS A 231 15.53 -11.07 17.14
C HIS A 231 15.03 -11.23 18.59
N ASN A 232 14.19 -10.31 19.07
CA ASN A 232 13.68 -10.36 20.45
C ASN A 232 12.73 -11.55 20.63
N THR A 233 12.99 -12.35 21.67
CA THR A 233 12.22 -13.56 22.03
C THR A 233 11.36 -13.39 23.28
N LYS A 234 11.39 -12.20 23.92
CA LYS A 234 10.74 -11.98 25.22
C LYS A 234 9.22 -11.92 25.14
N MET A 235 8.68 -11.52 24.01
CA MET A 235 7.24 -11.48 23.75
C MET A 235 6.89 -12.42 22.58
N LEU A 236 6.47 -13.62 22.93
CA LEU A 236 5.89 -14.57 21.97
C LEU A 236 4.42 -14.17 21.73
N THR A 237 4.17 -13.32 20.74
CA THR A 237 2.81 -13.06 20.26
C THR A 237 2.39 -14.15 19.29
N LYS A 238 2.67 -14.01 18.01
CA LYS A 238 2.50 -15.05 16.98
C LYS A 238 3.83 -15.43 16.36
N ASP A 239 4.92 -14.71 16.73
CA ASP A 239 6.25 -14.82 16.13
C ASP A 239 7.35 -14.26 17.01
N LEU A 240 8.60 -14.48 16.59
CA LEU A 240 9.77 -13.76 17.08
C LEU A 240 9.68 -12.29 16.66
N GLY A 241 10.28 -11.40 17.45
CA GLY A 241 10.36 -9.98 17.13
C GLY A 241 9.73 -9.09 18.18
N THR A 242 9.54 -7.84 17.82
CA THR A 242 9.02 -6.80 18.72
C THR A 242 7.84 -6.07 18.11
N VAL A 243 6.78 -5.86 18.92
CA VAL A 243 5.68 -4.96 18.59
C VAL A 243 5.88 -3.69 19.40
N LEU A 244 5.92 -2.56 18.70
CA LEU A 244 5.99 -1.21 19.28
C LEU A 244 4.64 -0.52 19.08
N VAL A 245 4.11 0.12 20.11
CA VAL A 245 2.81 0.80 20.06
C VAL A 245 3.04 2.32 20.21
N GLY A 246 2.54 3.09 19.27
CA GLY A 246 2.51 4.55 19.30
C GLY A 246 3.82 5.17 19.77
N LYS A 247 3.82 5.69 21.00
CA LYS A 247 4.96 6.34 21.63
C LYS A 247 6.24 5.49 21.66
N ALA A 248 6.11 4.17 21.83
CA ALA A 248 7.27 3.29 21.85
C ALA A 248 8.04 3.26 20.52
N ALA A 249 7.35 3.41 19.38
CA ALA A 249 8.01 3.52 18.08
C ALA A 249 8.81 4.82 17.95
N VAL A 250 8.33 5.91 18.54
CA VAL A 250 9.05 7.19 18.59
C VAL A 250 10.25 7.10 19.55
N GLU A 251 10.08 6.53 20.73
CA GLU A 251 11.16 6.34 21.71
C GLU A 251 12.30 5.47 21.21
N GLN A 252 12.00 4.53 20.30
CA GLN A 252 13.02 3.71 19.62
C GLN A 252 13.65 4.42 18.40
N GLY A 253 13.18 5.60 18.04
CA GLY A 253 13.70 6.37 16.91
C GLY A 253 13.23 5.88 15.54
N LEU A 254 12.22 5.02 15.46
CA LEU A 254 11.67 4.56 14.19
C LEU A 254 10.77 5.62 13.54
N ILE A 255 9.93 6.28 14.32
CA ILE A 255 8.97 7.30 13.86
C ILE A 255 9.32 8.62 14.52
N ASN A 256 9.11 9.74 13.81
CA ASN A 256 9.45 11.05 14.31
C ASN A 256 8.53 11.51 15.45
N GLU A 257 7.19 11.38 15.28
CA GLU A 257 6.23 11.87 16.27
C GLU A 257 4.97 11.02 16.38
N VAL A 258 4.33 11.09 17.54
CA VAL A 258 2.95 10.62 17.71
C VAL A 258 2.00 11.73 17.27
N GLY A 259 1.12 11.43 16.29
CA GLY A 259 0.17 12.41 15.77
C GLY A 259 -0.87 11.77 14.87
N GLY A 260 -1.88 12.55 14.49
CA GLY A 260 -2.93 12.14 13.56
C GLY A 260 -2.86 12.91 12.25
N ILE A 261 -3.96 12.85 11.49
CA ILE A 261 -4.04 13.46 10.16
C ILE A 261 -3.80 14.99 10.19
N ARG A 262 -4.20 15.66 11.27
CA ARG A 262 -4.03 17.11 11.39
C ARG A 262 -2.55 17.48 11.52
N GLU A 263 -1.83 16.77 12.36
CA GLU A 263 -0.40 16.96 12.58
C GLU A 263 0.40 16.63 11.31
N ALA A 264 0.06 15.49 10.65
CA ALA A 264 0.71 15.06 9.42
C ALA A 264 0.51 16.06 8.27
N LEU A 265 -0.71 16.55 8.04
CA LEU A 265 -0.98 17.60 7.05
C LEU A 265 -0.31 18.92 7.41
N GLY A 266 -0.35 19.31 8.69
CA GLY A 266 0.30 20.53 9.16
C GLY A 266 1.80 20.51 8.89
N LYS A 267 2.47 19.37 9.17
CA LYS A 267 3.89 19.18 8.90
C LYS A 267 4.21 19.21 7.41
N LEU A 268 3.40 18.57 6.60
CA LEU A 268 3.60 18.55 5.15
C LEU A 268 3.48 19.95 4.55
N TYR A 269 2.49 20.74 4.95
CA TYR A 269 2.38 22.15 4.52
C TYR A 269 3.56 23.00 4.99
N GLU A 270 4.04 22.81 6.23
CA GLU A 270 5.26 23.48 6.72
C GLU A 270 6.48 23.17 5.85
N MET A 271 6.57 21.93 5.31
CA MET A 271 7.69 21.51 4.47
C MET A 271 7.58 22.06 3.04
N ILE A 272 6.36 22.19 2.52
CA ILE A 272 6.08 22.74 1.19
C ILE A 272 6.38 24.25 1.17
N ASP A 273 6.09 24.96 2.27
CA ASP A 273 6.26 26.42 2.36
C ASP A 273 7.73 26.87 2.58
N LYS A 274 8.68 25.93 2.72
CA LYS A 274 10.14 26.19 2.89
C LYS A 274 10.87 26.27 1.58
#